data_614d587d316365ac387d4eb6e6524dfb
#
_entry.id   614d587d316365ac387d4eb6e6524dfb
#
_cell.length_a   1.000
_cell.length_b   1.000
_cell.length_c   1.000
_cell.angle_alpha   90.00
_cell.angle_beta   90.00
_cell.angle_gamma   90.00
#
_symmetry.space_group_name_H-M   'P 1'
#
loop_
_entity.id
_entity.type
_entity.pdbx_description
1 polymer ?
#
loop_
_entity_poly.entity_id
_entity_poly.type
_entity_poly.pdbx_seq_one_letter_code
_entity_poly.pdbx_strand_id
1 'polypeptide(L)'
;MQQSGNQGITIEPWTIVIYERTLDEGLVNDRVIVNISIVLLVCYSLLVLGTCHPVGCRATAAAVGVVSTLMAYAASYGLCCIMGLKISNLHPLLPFLLLGIGADDMYVLAAVVDQVNPRMSYKRIISKALKFGGVSILITSLTDTFAFMLSGLSALPALRSFAIFAGMGVLFDFIFECSFFSSYLAIDLWRQEKQRKEFCGLLFCKPKSWFFCCGKCTPKDELEEEVS
;
A
#
# COMPACT_ATOMS: atom_id res chain seq x y z
N MET A 1 -30.16 -42.72 39.87
CA MET A 1 -29.48 -41.65 40.66
C MET A 1 -28.67 -40.83 39.72
N GLN A 2 -28.96 -39.57 39.75
CA GLN A 2 -28.58 -38.49 38.83
C GLN A 2 -27.10 -38.42 38.47
N GLN A 3 -26.79 -38.49 37.19
CA GLN A 3 -25.59 -37.86 36.64
C GLN A 3 -26.05 -36.58 35.96
N SER A 4 -25.83 -35.48 36.69
CA SER A 4 -25.92 -34.12 36.15
C SER A 4 -24.73 -33.94 35.19
N GLY A 5 -25.04 -34.04 33.90
CA GLY A 5 -24.08 -33.84 32.83
C GLY A 5 -23.71 -32.38 32.73
N ASN A 6 -22.44 -32.14 32.94
CA ASN A 6 -21.77 -30.90 32.52
C ASN A 6 -21.86 -30.83 30.99
N GLN A 7 -22.86 -30.13 30.44
CA GLN A 7 -22.91 -29.79 29.02
C GLN A 7 -21.91 -28.67 28.74
N GLY A 8 -20.62 -29.04 28.79
CA GLY A 8 -19.63 -28.30 28.06
C GLY A 8 -20.02 -28.37 26.58
N ILE A 9 -20.17 -27.23 25.92
CA ILE A 9 -20.36 -27.14 24.48
C ILE A 9 -19.13 -27.79 23.84
N THR A 10 -19.17 -29.08 23.58
CA THR A 10 -18.25 -29.77 22.71
C THR A 10 -18.64 -29.32 21.31
N ILE A 11 -17.95 -28.28 20.80
CA ILE A 11 -17.99 -27.95 19.37
C ILE A 11 -17.49 -29.23 18.70
N GLU A 12 -18.43 -29.98 18.09
CA GLU A 12 -18.13 -31.19 17.35
C GLU A 12 -17.00 -30.88 16.36
N PRO A 13 -15.93 -31.65 16.29
CA PRO A 13 -14.82 -31.40 15.35
C PRO A 13 -15.32 -31.30 13.90
N TRP A 14 -16.44 -31.90 13.61
CA TRP A 14 -17.15 -31.80 12.33
C TRP A 14 -17.58 -30.37 11.97
N THR A 15 -17.97 -29.56 12.93
CA THR A 15 -18.42 -28.19 12.68
C THR A 15 -17.24 -27.32 12.23
N ILE A 16 -16.06 -27.51 12.80
CA ILE A 16 -14.83 -26.81 12.40
C ILE A 16 -14.40 -27.25 11.00
N VAL A 17 -14.45 -28.56 10.73
CA VAL A 17 -14.07 -29.11 9.42
C VAL A 17 -15.03 -28.65 8.32
N ILE A 18 -16.32 -28.62 8.60
CA ILE A 18 -17.33 -28.12 7.65
C ILE A 18 -17.11 -26.63 7.40
N TYR A 19 -16.87 -25.83 8.44
CA TYR A 19 -16.59 -24.40 8.33
C TYR A 19 -15.34 -24.13 7.49
N GLU A 20 -14.23 -24.82 7.75
CA GLU A 20 -12.99 -24.69 6.94
C GLU A 20 -13.24 -25.09 5.48
N ARG A 21 -13.97 -26.18 5.22
CA ARG A 21 -14.26 -26.64 3.86
C ARG A 21 -15.16 -25.64 3.11
N THR A 22 -16.17 -25.07 3.77
CA THR A 22 -17.06 -24.08 3.17
C THR A 22 -16.32 -22.78 2.87
N LEU A 23 -15.41 -22.37 3.75
CA LEU A 23 -14.50 -21.24 3.50
C LEU A 23 -13.58 -21.54 2.31
N ASP A 24 -13.02 -22.75 2.22
CA ASP A 24 -12.14 -23.13 1.11
C ASP A 24 -12.86 -23.07 -0.23
N GLU A 25 -14.05 -23.62 -0.32
CA GLU A 25 -14.86 -23.63 -1.55
C GLU A 25 -15.23 -22.19 -1.96
N GLY A 26 -15.60 -21.33 -1.02
CA GLY A 26 -15.89 -19.93 -1.26
C GLY A 26 -14.66 -19.17 -1.76
N LEU A 27 -13.54 -19.29 -1.06
CA LEU A 27 -12.29 -18.55 -1.38
C LEU A 27 -11.66 -19.01 -2.71
N VAL A 28 -11.78 -20.28 -3.08
CA VAL A 28 -11.28 -20.76 -4.40
C VAL A 28 -12.03 -20.09 -5.54
N ASN A 29 -13.34 -19.93 -5.39
CA ASN A 29 -14.17 -19.26 -6.40
C ASN A 29 -13.88 -17.76 -6.49
N ASP A 30 -13.52 -17.12 -5.35
CA ASP A 30 -13.26 -15.69 -5.26
C ASP A 30 -11.83 -15.29 -5.62
N ARG A 31 -10.88 -16.22 -5.78
CA ARG A 31 -9.49 -15.94 -6.16
C ARG A 31 -9.37 -15.12 -7.45
N VAL A 32 -10.24 -15.37 -8.42
CA VAL A 32 -10.24 -14.63 -9.68
C VAL A 32 -10.63 -13.17 -9.43
N ILE A 33 -11.63 -12.93 -8.60
CA ILE A 33 -12.12 -11.60 -8.23
C ILE A 33 -11.02 -10.84 -7.47
N VAL A 34 -10.35 -11.49 -6.51
CA VAL A 34 -9.24 -10.91 -5.75
C VAL A 34 -8.08 -10.51 -6.67
N ASN A 35 -7.70 -11.37 -7.61
CA ASN A 35 -6.63 -11.06 -8.57
C ASN A 35 -7.00 -9.89 -9.49
N ILE A 36 -8.25 -9.83 -9.97
CA ILE A 36 -8.75 -8.70 -10.76
C ILE A 36 -8.70 -7.41 -9.93
N SER A 37 -9.10 -7.46 -8.66
CA SER A 37 -9.08 -6.31 -7.76
C SER A 37 -7.65 -5.79 -7.51
N ILE A 38 -6.66 -6.68 -7.37
CA ILE A 38 -5.25 -6.31 -7.26
C ILE A 38 -4.79 -5.57 -8.53
N VAL A 39 -5.10 -6.11 -9.71
CA VAL A 39 -4.73 -5.48 -10.98
C VAL A 39 -5.38 -4.10 -11.12
N LEU A 40 -6.67 -3.99 -10.81
CA LEU A 40 -7.39 -2.71 -10.84
C LEU A 40 -6.78 -1.70 -9.87
N LEU A 41 -6.42 -2.11 -8.65
CA LEU A 41 -5.81 -1.24 -7.65
C LEU A 41 -4.44 -0.74 -8.11
N VAL A 42 -3.61 -1.61 -8.67
CA VAL A 42 -2.30 -1.22 -9.25
C VAL A 42 -2.49 -0.27 -10.42
N CYS A 43 -3.40 -0.57 -11.34
CA CYS A 43 -3.72 0.33 -12.46
C CYS A 43 -4.22 1.69 -11.96
N TYR A 44 -5.10 1.71 -10.97
CA TYR A 44 -5.61 2.94 -10.36
C TYR A 44 -4.48 3.77 -9.73
N SER A 45 -3.57 3.12 -8.97
CA SER A 45 -2.41 3.79 -8.37
C SER A 45 -1.50 4.43 -9.42
N LEU A 46 -1.25 3.71 -10.52
CA LEU A 46 -0.47 4.24 -11.64
C LEU A 46 -1.16 5.42 -12.35
N LEU A 47 -2.49 5.39 -12.46
CA LEU A 47 -3.26 6.48 -13.06
C LEU A 47 -3.30 7.73 -12.18
N VAL A 48 -3.49 7.57 -10.88
CA VAL A 48 -3.61 8.70 -9.93
C VAL A 48 -2.28 9.42 -9.74
N LEU A 49 -1.17 8.70 -9.59
CA LEU A 49 0.16 9.31 -9.47
C LEU A 49 0.77 9.65 -10.82
N GLY A 50 0.35 8.97 -11.89
CA GLY A 50 0.80 9.18 -13.25
C GLY A 50 0.16 10.42 -13.89
N THR A 51 0.55 11.63 -13.46
CA THR A 51 0.16 12.86 -14.16
C THR A 51 0.80 12.90 -15.54
N CYS A 52 0.03 13.29 -16.56
CA CYS A 52 0.46 13.29 -17.97
C CYS A 52 1.52 14.35 -18.33
N HIS A 53 2.32 14.83 -17.38
CA HIS A 53 3.37 15.81 -17.62
C HIS A 53 4.74 15.12 -17.72
N PRO A 54 5.56 15.34 -18.78
CA PRO A 54 6.80 14.60 -19.01
C PRO A 54 7.88 14.82 -17.93
N VAL A 55 7.80 15.88 -17.15
CA VAL A 55 8.71 16.20 -16.04
C VAL A 55 8.05 15.91 -14.68
N GLY A 56 6.75 16.13 -14.56
CA GLY A 56 5.98 15.93 -13.33
C GLY A 56 5.32 14.55 -13.21
N CYS A 57 5.52 13.65 -14.17
CA CYS A 57 4.98 12.30 -14.12
C CYS A 57 5.63 11.52 -12.97
N ARG A 58 4.82 10.93 -12.08
CA ARG A 58 5.26 10.11 -10.95
C ARG A 58 4.78 8.66 -11.07
N ALA A 59 4.57 8.18 -12.29
CA ALA A 59 4.16 6.79 -12.50
C ALA A 59 5.18 5.79 -11.95
N THR A 60 6.47 6.11 -12.06
CA THR A 60 7.53 5.29 -11.45
C THR A 60 7.47 5.32 -9.92
N ALA A 61 7.07 6.45 -9.30
CA ALA A 61 6.85 6.51 -7.86
C ALA A 61 5.71 5.58 -7.43
N ALA A 62 4.61 5.53 -8.18
CA ALA A 62 3.53 4.57 -7.94
C ALA A 62 4.01 3.11 -8.05
N ALA A 63 4.78 2.80 -9.08
CA ALA A 63 5.36 1.46 -9.24
C ALA A 63 6.29 1.08 -8.07
N VAL A 64 7.10 2.03 -7.60
CA VAL A 64 7.99 1.82 -6.45
C VAL A 64 7.21 1.67 -5.15
N GLY A 65 6.11 2.41 -4.96
CA GLY A 65 5.21 2.23 -3.82
C GLY A 65 4.59 0.83 -3.79
N VAL A 66 4.09 0.35 -4.93
CA VAL A 66 3.59 -1.03 -5.04
C VAL A 66 4.68 -2.06 -4.70
N VAL A 67 5.92 -1.86 -5.19
CA VAL A 67 7.06 -2.73 -4.84
C VAL A 67 7.36 -2.67 -3.34
N SER A 68 7.29 -1.48 -2.71
CA SER A 68 7.45 -1.28 -1.26
C SER A 68 6.49 -2.15 -0.47
N THR A 69 5.20 -2.09 -0.82
CA THR A 69 4.15 -2.88 -0.16
C THR A 69 4.33 -4.39 -0.39
N LEU A 70 4.76 -4.81 -1.59
CA LEU A 70 5.07 -6.23 -1.84
C LEU A 70 6.26 -6.71 -1.01
N MET A 71 7.28 -5.86 -0.78
CA MET A 71 8.39 -6.17 0.12
C MET A 71 7.90 -6.29 1.58
N ALA A 72 6.99 -5.42 2.01
CA ALA A 72 6.36 -5.50 3.33
C ALA A 72 5.59 -6.82 3.52
N TYR A 73 4.81 -7.21 2.51
CA TYR A 73 4.12 -8.49 2.49
C TYR A 73 5.10 -9.66 2.63
N ALA A 74 6.18 -9.69 1.84
CA ALA A 74 7.17 -10.75 1.91
C ALA A 74 7.89 -10.80 3.27
N ALA A 75 8.22 -9.63 3.84
CA ALA A 75 8.85 -9.54 5.17
C ALA A 75 7.92 -10.05 6.28
N SER A 76 6.64 -9.66 6.25
CA SER A 76 5.62 -10.15 7.17
C SER A 76 5.47 -11.68 7.10
N TYR A 77 5.37 -12.20 5.87
CA TYR A 77 5.27 -13.63 5.65
C TYR A 77 6.50 -14.38 6.19
N GLY A 78 7.70 -13.90 5.86
CA GLY A 78 8.96 -14.50 6.32
C GLY A 78 9.04 -14.54 7.83
N LEU A 79 8.77 -13.42 8.51
CA LEU A 79 8.83 -13.34 9.97
C LEU A 79 7.79 -14.25 10.65
N CYS A 80 6.53 -14.20 10.21
CA CYS A 80 5.48 -15.01 10.80
C CYS A 80 5.69 -16.51 10.57
N CYS A 81 6.26 -16.92 9.42
CA CYS A 81 6.65 -18.31 9.18
C CYS A 81 7.79 -18.75 10.13
N ILE A 82 8.79 -17.90 10.38
CA ILE A 82 9.87 -18.18 11.35
C ILE A 82 9.30 -18.33 12.77
N MET A 83 8.27 -17.57 13.12
CA MET A 83 7.56 -17.71 14.40
C MET A 83 6.69 -18.98 14.49
N GLY A 84 6.61 -19.77 13.42
CA GLY A 84 5.85 -21.03 13.39
C GLY A 84 4.34 -20.85 13.26
N LEU A 85 3.86 -19.68 12.81
CA LEU A 85 2.44 -19.45 12.59
C LEU A 85 1.95 -20.23 11.37
N LYS A 86 0.79 -20.87 11.50
CA LYS A 86 0.20 -21.65 10.40
C LYS A 86 -0.47 -20.74 9.39
N ILE A 87 -0.22 -21.00 8.12
CA ILE A 87 -0.90 -20.32 7.01
C ILE A 87 -2.35 -20.84 6.95
N SER A 88 -3.31 -19.95 6.86
CA SER A 88 -4.74 -20.28 6.72
C SER A 88 -5.23 -19.94 5.31
N ASN A 89 -6.41 -20.40 4.98
CA ASN A 89 -7.03 -20.20 3.67
C ASN A 89 -7.39 -18.72 3.39
N LEU A 90 -7.40 -17.85 4.42
CA LEU A 90 -7.64 -16.41 4.27
C LEU A 90 -6.41 -15.64 3.77
N HIS A 91 -5.22 -16.23 3.78
CA HIS A 91 -3.98 -15.54 3.40
C HIS A 91 -3.93 -15.01 1.95
N PRO A 92 -4.62 -15.59 0.96
CA PRO A 92 -4.67 -14.99 -0.38
C PRO A 92 -5.27 -13.58 -0.44
N LEU A 93 -6.05 -13.17 0.59
CA LEU A 93 -6.59 -11.81 0.70
C LEU A 93 -5.58 -10.78 1.22
N LEU A 94 -4.49 -11.24 1.85
CA LEU A 94 -3.48 -10.37 2.46
C LEU A 94 -2.82 -9.39 1.48
N PRO A 95 -2.36 -9.83 0.29
CA PRO A 95 -1.74 -8.90 -0.67
C PRO A 95 -2.68 -7.78 -1.09
N PHE A 96 -3.97 -8.09 -1.31
CA PHE A 96 -4.99 -7.10 -1.65
C PHE A 96 -5.20 -6.09 -0.50
N LEU A 97 -5.30 -6.58 0.74
CA LEU A 97 -5.46 -5.75 1.93
C LEU A 97 -4.27 -4.80 2.10
N LEU A 98 -3.04 -5.33 2.07
CA LEU A 98 -1.83 -4.54 2.25
C LEU A 98 -1.62 -3.53 1.12
N LEU A 99 -1.90 -3.92 -0.14
CA LEU A 99 -1.82 -2.98 -1.26
C LEU A 99 -2.83 -1.84 -1.12
N GLY A 100 -4.02 -2.09 -0.56
CA GLY A 100 -5.01 -1.05 -0.29
C GLY A 100 -4.50 -0.05 0.74
N ILE A 101 -4.01 -0.52 1.89
CA ILE A 101 -3.47 0.32 2.96
C ILE A 101 -2.22 1.07 2.49
N GLY A 102 -1.25 0.38 1.88
CA GLY A 102 -0.02 0.99 1.40
C GLY A 102 -0.25 2.01 0.27
N ALA A 103 -1.26 1.81 -0.58
CA ALA A 103 -1.64 2.81 -1.58
C ALA A 103 -2.13 4.10 -0.92
N ASP A 104 -2.93 4.02 0.14
CA ASP A 104 -3.41 5.19 0.87
C ASP A 104 -2.25 5.96 1.51
N ASP A 105 -1.31 5.28 2.15
CA ASP A 105 -0.12 5.87 2.76
C ASP A 105 0.78 6.55 1.72
N MET A 106 0.99 5.90 0.57
CA MET A 106 1.70 6.46 -0.57
C MET A 106 1.04 7.75 -1.09
N TYR A 107 -0.31 7.79 -1.20
CA TYR A 107 -1.02 8.99 -1.64
C TYR A 107 -0.91 10.13 -0.65
N VAL A 108 -0.99 9.87 0.64
CA VAL A 108 -0.80 10.88 1.70
C VAL A 108 0.59 11.50 1.57
N LEU A 109 1.65 10.69 1.42
CA LEU A 109 3.01 11.19 1.31
C LEU A 109 3.22 12.01 0.03
N ALA A 110 2.70 11.53 -1.10
CA ALA A 110 2.75 12.24 -2.38
C ALA A 110 2.00 13.58 -2.33
N ALA A 111 0.79 13.60 -1.74
CA ALA A 111 -0.01 14.81 -1.60
C ALA A 111 0.66 15.86 -0.71
N VAL A 112 1.30 15.46 0.38
CA VAL A 112 2.04 16.39 1.25
C VAL A 112 3.25 16.98 0.51
N VAL A 113 3.96 16.19 -0.30
CA VAL A 113 5.05 16.69 -1.13
C VAL A 113 4.56 17.76 -2.12
N ASP A 114 3.40 17.56 -2.73
CA ASP A 114 2.83 18.51 -3.70
C ASP A 114 2.35 19.83 -3.05
N GLN A 115 1.98 19.78 -1.77
CA GLN A 115 1.57 20.98 -1.00
C GLN A 115 2.74 21.83 -0.54
N VAL A 116 3.94 21.30 -0.51
CA VAL A 116 5.14 22.05 -0.12
C VAL A 116 5.60 22.94 -1.27
N ASN A 117 6.03 24.18 -0.94
CA ASN A 117 6.46 25.15 -1.93
C ASN A 117 7.57 24.57 -2.85
N PRO A 118 7.37 24.52 -4.17
CA PRO A 118 8.31 23.92 -5.13
C PRO A 118 9.65 24.68 -5.25
N ARG A 119 9.72 25.92 -4.77
CA ARG A 119 10.97 26.72 -4.75
C ARG A 119 11.97 26.26 -3.67
N MET A 120 11.61 25.35 -2.78
CA MET A 120 12.50 24.80 -1.77
C MET A 120 13.40 23.73 -2.39
N SER A 121 14.61 23.55 -1.83
CA SER A 121 15.48 22.42 -2.16
C SER A 121 14.77 21.09 -1.83
N TYR A 122 14.94 20.07 -2.67
CA TYR A 122 14.33 18.74 -2.51
C TYR A 122 14.52 18.17 -1.09
N LYS A 123 15.67 18.40 -0.45
CA LYS A 123 15.95 17.96 0.93
C LYS A 123 14.97 18.54 1.96
N ARG A 124 14.62 19.83 1.81
CA ARG A 124 13.66 20.50 2.70
C ARG A 124 12.23 20.06 2.42
N ILE A 125 11.90 19.77 1.17
CA ILE A 125 10.59 19.27 0.78
C ILE A 125 10.35 17.90 1.43
N ILE A 126 11.29 16.95 1.27
CA ILE A 126 11.18 15.62 1.88
C ILE A 126 11.17 15.67 3.41
N SER A 127 12.01 16.49 4.02
CA SER A 127 12.02 16.63 5.48
C SER A 127 10.67 17.14 6.02
N LYS A 128 10.02 18.07 5.32
CA LYS A 128 8.67 18.52 5.67
C LYS A 128 7.62 17.46 5.41
N ALA A 129 7.70 16.77 4.27
CA ALA A 129 6.76 15.72 3.92
C ALA A 129 6.79 14.59 4.96
N LEU A 130 7.96 14.13 5.37
CA LEU A 130 8.11 13.13 6.43
C LEU A 130 7.65 13.65 7.80
N LYS A 131 7.87 14.94 8.10
CA LYS A 131 7.44 15.51 9.37
C LYS A 131 5.91 15.56 9.50
N PHE A 132 5.19 15.91 8.45
CA PHE A 132 3.74 16.04 8.49
C PHE A 132 3.03 14.77 7.97
N GLY A 133 3.40 14.29 6.80
CA GLY A 133 2.84 13.07 6.21
C GLY A 133 3.23 11.82 7.00
N GLY A 134 4.50 11.67 7.36
CA GLY A 134 5.00 10.53 8.12
C GLY A 134 4.34 10.38 9.50
N VAL A 135 4.04 11.49 10.20
CA VAL A 135 3.29 11.42 11.47
C VAL A 135 1.85 10.98 11.24
N SER A 136 1.20 11.45 10.18
CA SER A 136 -0.16 11.03 9.83
C SER A 136 -0.20 9.53 9.54
N ILE A 137 0.69 9.05 8.68
CA ILE A 137 0.83 7.64 8.33
C ILE A 137 1.17 6.78 9.56
N LEU A 138 2.04 7.27 10.45
CA LEU A 138 2.37 6.56 11.70
C LEU A 138 1.12 6.31 12.55
N ILE A 139 0.27 7.32 12.70
CA ILE A 139 -0.95 7.19 13.50
C ILE A 139 -1.91 6.18 12.88
N THR A 140 -2.14 6.24 11.57
CA THR A 140 -3.02 5.29 10.87
C THR A 140 -2.47 3.88 10.93
N SER A 141 -1.20 3.67 10.59
CA SER A 141 -0.56 2.35 10.59
C SER A 141 -0.50 1.73 12.00
N LEU A 142 -0.28 2.54 13.06
CA LEU A 142 -0.35 2.04 14.45
C LEU A 142 -1.77 1.63 14.83
N THR A 143 -2.78 2.42 14.44
CA THR A 143 -4.18 2.10 14.72
C THR A 143 -4.60 0.81 14.02
N ASP A 144 -4.24 0.65 12.75
CA ASP A 144 -4.54 -0.54 11.96
C ASP A 144 -3.81 -1.77 12.51
N THR A 145 -2.51 -1.63 12.82
CA THR A 145 -1.73 -2.70 13.46
C THR A 145 -2.38 -3.15 14.76
N PHE A 146 -2.80 -2.20 15.59
CA PHE A 146 -3.46 -2.51 16.86
C PHE A 146 -4.81 -3.20 16.64
N ALA A 147 -5.61 -2.75 15.68
CA ALA A 147 -6.89 -3.37 15.34
C ALA A 147 -6.71 -4.81 14.86
N PHE A 148 -5.72 -5.08 13.98
CA PHE A 148 -5.40 -6.44 13.54
C PHE A 148 -4.86 -7.30 14.68
N MET A 149 -4.00 -6.78 15.57
CA MET A 149 -3.51 -7.53 16.71
C MET A 149 -4.63 -7.91 17.69
N LEU A 150 -5.61 -7.03 17.92
CA LEU A 150 -6.82 -7.36 18.69
C LEU A 150 -7.65 -8.44 18.00
N SER A 151 -7.80 -8.37 16.67
CA SER A 151 -8.49 -9.41 15.89
C SER A 151 -7.76 -10.76 15.98
N GLY A 152 -6.45 -10.76 16.23
CA GLY A 152 -5.64 -11.95 16.50
C GLY A 152 -6.00 -12.69 17.81
N LEU A 153 -6.83 -12.10 18.68
CA LEU A 153 -7.40 -12.77 19.86
C LEU A 153 -8.65 -13.61 19.54
N SER A 154 -9.08 -13.63 18.29
CA SER A 154 -10.25 -14.39 17.86
C SER A 154 -10.14 -15.87 18.18
N ALA A 155 -11.26 -16.48 18.53
CA ALA A 155 -11.39 -17.92 18.75
C ALA A 155 -11.24 -18.75 17.47
N LEU A 156 -11.43 -18.12 16.30
CA LEU A 156 -11.33 -18.77 14.99
C LEU A 156 -9.85 -18.84 14.54
N PRO A 157 -9.27 -20.05 14.38
CA PRO A 157 -7.84 -20.21 14.10
C PRO A 157 -7.42 -19.54 12.78
N ALA A 158 -8.29 -19.62 11.74
CA ALA A 158 -8.03 -19.02 10.43
C ALA A 158 -7.96 -17.49 10.51
N LEU A 159 -8.92 -16.86 11.20
CA LEU A 159 -8.97 -15.41 11.39
C LEU A 159 -7.84 -14.92 12.27
N ARG A 160 -7.52 -15.64 13.36
CA ARG A 160 -6.41 -15.33 14.26
C ARG A 160 -5.08 -15.29 13.50
N SER A 161 -4.79 -16.32 12.72
CA SER A 161 -3.56 -16.38 11.92
C SER A 161 -3.52 -15.22 10.91
N PHE A 162 -4.57 -15.04 10.12
CA PHE A 162 -4.66 -13.94 9.15
C PHE A 162 -4.43 -12.56 9.79
N ALA A 163 -5.07 -12.29 10.92
CA ALA A 163 -4.98 -11.02 11.60
C ALA A 163 -3.55 -10.70 12.08
N ILE A 164 -2.82 -11.70 12.61
CA ILE A 164 -1.43 -11.50 13.04
C ILE A 164 -0.54 -11.19 11.82
N PHE A 165 -0.69 -11.93 10.72
CA PHE A 165 0.06 -11.65 9.49
C PHE A 165 -0.28 -10.27 8.92
N ALA A 166 -1.55 -9.85 8.95
CA ALA A 166 -1.97 -8.53 8.50
C ALA A 166 -1.37 -7.41 9.35
N GLY A 167 -1.45 -7.52 10.68
CA GLY A 167 -0.89 -6.51 11.58
C GLY A 167 0.62 -6.36 11.44
N MET A 168 1.35 -7.48 11.30
CA MET A 168 2.79 -7.43 11.00
C MET A 168 3.05 -6.85 9.62
N GLY A 169 2.19 -7.14 8.63
CA GLY A 169 2.27 -6.59 7.29
C GLY A 169 2.17 -5.07 7.27
N VAL A 170 1.17 -4.51 7.96
CA VAL A 170 0.97 -3.06 8.08
C VAL A 170 2.17 -2.39 8.78
N LEU A 171 2.71 -3.01 9.81
CA LEU A 171 3.90 -2.48 10.49
C LEU A 171 5.12 -2.41 9.56
N PHE A 172 5.37 -3.48 8.79
CA PHE A 172 6.45 -3.47 7.79
C PHE A 172 6.17 -2.51 6.65
N ASP A 173 4.92 -2.37 6.22
CA ASP A 173 4.53 -1.42 5.17
C ASP A 173 4.89 0.01 5.58
N PHE A 174 4.54 0.43 6.79
CA PHE A 174 4.95 1.72 7.35
C PHE A 174 6.49 1.91 7.33
N ILE A 175 7.26 0.89 7.73
CA ILE A 175 8.73 0.98 7.75
C ILE A 175 9.28 1.15 6.33
N PHE A 176 8.76 0.41 5.35
CA PHE A 176 9.22 0.51 3.97
C PHE A 176 8.73 1.78 3.29
N GLU A 177 7.52 2.25 3.58
CA GLU A 177 7.03 3.54 3.08
C GLU A 177 7.91 4.71 3.58
N CYS A 178 8.19 4.75 4.87
CA CYS A 178 9.04 5.80 5.45
C CYS A 178 10.50 5.72 5.02
N SER A 179 11.03 4.55 4.67
CA SER A 179 12.43 4.38 4.28
C SER A 179 12.62 4.29 2.76
N PHE A 180 12.04 3.28 2.14
CA PHE A 180 12.26 2.97 0.72
C PHE A 180 11.50 3.92 -0.20
N PHE A 181 10.19 4.07 -0.02
CA PHE A 181 9.38 4.95 -0.87
C PHE A 181 9.76 6.42 -0.71
N SER A 182 9.99 6.90 0.52
CA SER A 182 10.40 8.28 0.75
C SER A 182 11.79 8.59 0.16
N SER A 183 12.71 7.63 0.17
CA SER A 183 14.02 7.76 -0.47
C SER A 183 13.90 7.87 -1.99
N TYR A 184 13.02 7.06 -2.58
CA TYR A 184 12.73 7.17 -4.02
C TYR A 184 12.08 8.51 -4.36
N LEU A 185 11.15 8.99 -3.54
CA LEU A 185 10.49 10.28 -3.73
C LEU A 185 11.51 11.45 -3.67
N ALA A 186 12.54 11.33 -2.82
CA ALA A 186 13.66 12.30 -2.80
C ALA A 186 14.46 12.29 -4.10
N ILE A 187 14.71 11.12 -4.68
CA ILE A 187 15.38 10.98 -5.98
C ILE A 187 14.52 11.57 -7.09
N ASP A 188 13.22 11.33 -7.06
CA ASP A 188 12.28 11.88 -8.04
C ASP A 188 12.22 13.41 -7.99
N LEU A 189 12.15 14.01 -6.80
CA LEU A 189 12.21 15.46 -6.61
C LEU A 189 13.54 16.07 -7.08
N TRP A 190 14.65 15.40 -6.80
CA TRP A 190 15.96 15.82 -7.32
C TRP A 190 16.03 15.79 -8.84
N ARG A 191 15.40 14.76 -9.45
CA ARG A 191 15.24 14.64 -10.91
C ARG A 191 14.43 15.81 -11.48
N GLN A 192 13.29 16.13 -10.84
CA GLN A 192 12.42 17.24 -11.23
C GLN A 192 13.12 18.61 -11.10
N GLU A 193 13.89 18.82 -10.00
CA GLU A 193 14.68 20.03 -9.82
C GLU A 193 15.69 20.24 -10.95
N LYS A 194 16.25 19.15 -11.50
CA LYS A 194 17.16 19.18 -12.67
C LYS A 194 16.44 19.13 -14.01
N GLN A 195 15.12 19.24 -14.05
CA GLN A 195 14.28 19.18 -15.27
C GLN A 195 14.56 17.94 -16.15
N ARG A 196 14.93 16.82 -15.56
CA ARG A 196 15.15 15.56 -16.28
C ARG A 196 13.84 14.80 -16.49
N LYS A 197 13.63 14.27 -17.71
CA LYS A 197 12.44 13.47 -18.05
C LYS A 197 12.44 12.15 -17.29
N GLU A 198 11.25 11.67 -16.98
CA GLU A 198 11.08 10.36 -16.34
C GLU A 198 11.34 9.23 -17.34
N PHE A 199 11.93 8.12 -16.88
CA PHE A 199 12.19 6.94 -17.71
C PHE A 199 10.90 6.34 -18.28
N CYS A 200 9.79 6.41 -17.54
CA CYS A 200 8.49 5.93 -17.98
C CYS A 200 7.85 6.83 -19.06
N GLY A 201 8.14 8.13 -19.07
CA GLY A 201 7.71 9.04 -20.14
C GLY A 201 8.27 8.66 -21.52
N LEU A 202 9.40 7.91 -21.54
CA LEU A 202 9.96 7.37 -22.78
C LEU A 202 9.17 6.17 -23.33
N LEU A 203 8.49 5.41 -22.45
CA LEU A 203 7.74 4.19 -22.81
C LEU A 203 6.26 4.46 -23.13
N PHE A 204 5.63 5.44 -22.49
CA PHE A 204 4.20 5.69 -22.63
C PHE A 204 3.83 7.00 -23.33
N CYS A 205 4.67 8.01 -23.32
CA CYS A 205 4.45 9.24 -24.08
C CYS A 205 5.13 9.17 -25.45
N LYS A 206 4.45 8.54 -26.40
CA LYS A 206 4.79 8.72 -27.84
C LYS A 206 4.59 10.20 -28.19
N PRO A 207 5.58 10.90 -28.77
CA PRO A 207 5.53 12.37 -28.97
C PRO A 207 4.47 12.84 -29.99
N LYS A 208 3.48 12.04 -30.32
CA LYS A 208 2.51 12.32 -31.40
C LYS A 208 1.03 12.06 -31.06
N SER A 209 0.65 11.83 -29.80
CA SER A 209 -0.76 11.82 -29.41
C SER A 209 -1.13 13.11 -28.65
N TRP A 210 -1.40 14.14 -29.41
CA TRP A 210 -1.86 15.46 -28.96
C TRP A 210 -3.21 15.43 -28.21
N PHE A 211 -3.90 14.33 -28.19
CA PHE A 211 -5.27 14.29 -27.69
C PHE A 211 -5.41 14.01 -26.17
N PHE A 212 -4.35 13.62 -25.47
CA PHE A 212 -4.42 13.25 -24.05
C PHE A 212 -3.45 13.99 -23.11
N CYS A 213 -2.61 14.87 -23.64
CA CYS A 213 -1.70 15.71 -22.86
C CYS A 213 -2.18 17.17 -22.86
N CYS A 214 -3.34 17.44 -22.28
CA CYS A 214 -3.85 18.80 -22.11
C CYS A 214 -3.63 19.30 -20.68
N GLY A 215 -2.40 19.64 -20.37
CA GLY A 215 -2.03 20.47 -19.23
C GLY A 215 -0.89 21.38 -19.69
N LYS A 216 -1.12 22.70 -19.70
CA LYS A 216 -0.15 23.72 -20.08
C LYS A 216 1.21 23.44 -19.45
N CYS A 217 2.23 23.12 -20.25
CA CYS A 217 3.61 23.32 -19.85
C CYS A 217 3.83 24.84 -19.76
N THR A 218 3.70 25.41 -18.57
CA THR A 218 4.30 26.71 -18.30
C THR A 218 5.76 26.46 -17.97
N PRO A 219 6.71 26.89 -18.79
CA PRO A 219 8.11 26.94 -18.40
C PRO A 219 8.23 27.79 -17.12
N LYS A 220 9.15 27.43 -16.22
CA LYS A 220 9.43 28.22 -15.00
C LYS A 220 9.69 29.69 -15.29
N ASP A 221 10.11 29.99 -16.50
CA ASP A 221 10.49 31.32 -16.97
C ASP A 221 9.27 32.25 -17.15
N GLU A 222 8.05 31.74 -17.43
CA GLU A 222 6.84 32.57 -17.53
C GLU A 222 6.25 32.96 -16.16
N LEU A 223 6.62 32.25 -15.08
CA LEU A 223 6.18 32.58 -13.72
C LEU A 223 7.00 33.73 -13.08
N GLU A 224 8.14 34.09 -13.66
CA GLU A 224 8.97 35.22 -13.20
C GLU A 224 8.50 36.55 -13.80
N GLU A 225 7.78 36.55 -14.95
CA GLU A 225 7.25 37.76 -15.58
C GLU A 225 5.90 38.22 -14.98
N GLU A 226 5.13 37.35 -14.32
CA GLU A 226 3.84 37.75 -13.72
C GLU A 226 4.00 38.34 -12.28
N VAL A 227 5.20 38.38 -11.70
CA VAL A 227 5.46 38.85 -10.32
C VAL A 227 6.42 40.04 -10.28
N SER A 228 6.81 40.59 -11.43
CA SER A 228 7.50 41.90 -11.53
C SER A 228 6.50 43.03 -11.95
#